data_0415f0b3781aa7f9f3641acc78b5beab
#
_entry.id   0415f0b3781aa7f9f3641acc78b5beab
#
_cell.length_a   1.000
_cell.length_b   1.000
_cell.length_c   1.000
_cell.angle_alpha   90.00
_cell.angle_beta   90.00
_cell.angle_gamma   90.00
#
_symmetry.space_group_name_H-M   'P 1'
#
loop_
_entity.id
_entity.type
_entity.pdbx_description
1 polymer ?
#
loop_
_entity_poly.entity_id
_entity_poly.type
_entity_poly.pdbx_seq_one_letter_code
_entity_poly.pdbx_strand_id
1 'polypeptide(L)'
;KEATDVFVNNLAPNLYNSLSVVLLGVFCGGIATGIYDGANKFMNIVCSILNVLTRTFYPLISRRGEFFGLYSKIVISIAIATSIVMWFAAPMLVNMLLSPEFAESVIAIRILSCSLVFYVMASAYGTCNLIVNRRERVLRQLTVLCSVLGLFIAVPLVYFYSYVGVAITVTISRAMLGLGCWAVSKTDINDIYKLSREHAKS
;
A
#
# COMPACT_ATOMS: atom_id res chain seq x y z
N LYS A 1 -23.56 -8.18 6.58
CA LYS A 1 -22.34 -8.89 6.13
C LYS A 1 -21.41 -7.98 5.32
N GLU A 2 -21.91 -7.20 4.34
CA GLU A 2 -21.09 -6.28 3.53
C GLU A 2 -20.42 -5.17 4.37
N ALA A 3 -21.13 -4.60 5.34
CA ALA A 3 -20.58 -3.58 6.23
C ALA A 3 -19.42 -4.12 7.10
N THR A 4 -19.49 -5.38 7.52
CA THR A 4 -18.42 -6.04 8.28
C THR A 4 -17.20 -6.28 7.41
N ASP A 5 -17.39 -6.62 6.14
CA ASP A 5 -16.31 -6.87 5.18
C ASP A 5 -15.54 -5.59 4.86
N VAL A 6 -16.25 -4.47 4.67
CA VAL A 6 -15.64 -3.14 4.48
C VAL A 6 -14.91 -2.68 5.73
N PHE A 7 -15.48 -2.92 6.92
CA PHE A 7 -14.84 -2.58 8.18
C PHE A 7 -13.52 -3.34 8.39
N VAL A 8 -13.50 -4.65 8.15
CA VAL A 8 -12.28 -5.48 8.26
C VAL A 8 -11.23 -5.06 7.24
N ASN A 9 -11.62 -4.74 6.01
CA ASN A 9 -10.71 -4.28 4.97
C ASN A 9 -10.00 -2.97 5.32
N ASN A 10 -10.66 -2.08 6.04
CA ASN A 10 -10.07 -0.83 6.50
C ASN A 10 -9.31 -0.98 7.82
N LEU A 11 -9.77 -1.87 8.71
CA LEU A 11 -9.17 -2.06 10.03
C LEU A 11 -7.86 -2.82 9.97
N ALA A 12 -7.78 -3.91 9.20
CA ALA A 12 -6.62 -4.80 9.19
C ALA A 12 -5.30 -4.10 8.78
N PRO A 13 -5.22 -3.27 7.70
CA PRO A 13 -4.01 -2.54 7.37
C PRO A 13 -3.61 -1.50 8.42
N ASN A 14 -4.60 -0.88 9.08
CA ASN A 14 -4.33 0.09 10.13
C ASN A 14 -3.83 -0.58 11.41
N LEU A 15 -4.36 -1.77 11.75
CA LEU A 15 -3.92 -2.52 12.91
C LEU A 15 -2.45 -2.91 12.84
N TYR A 16 -1.98 -3.54 11.76
CA TYR A 16 -0.57 -3.94 11.69
C TYR A 16 0.38 -2.75 11.69
N ASN A 17 0.00 -1.63 11.05
CA ASN A 17 0.79 -0.41 11.06
C ASN A 17 0.87 0.18 12.49
N SER A 18 -0.26 0.30 13.17
CA SER A 18 -0.31 0.79 14.55
C SER A 18 0.42 -0.13 15.52
N LEU A 19 0.25 -1.45 15.38
CA LEU A 19 0.95 -2.43 16.22
C LEU A 19 2.46 -2.39 16.00
N SER A 20 2.94 -2.21 14.77
CA SER A 20 4.37 -2.07 14.47
C SER A 20 4.97 -0.83 15.15
N VAL A 21 4.23 0.29 15.19
CA VAL A 21 4.64 1.51 15.90
C VAL A 21 4.65 1.30 17.42
N VAL A 22 3.65 0.60 17.96
CA VAL A 22 3.62 0.26 19.39
C VAL A 22 4.80 -0.64 19.76
N LEU A 23 5.08 -1.68 18.96
CA LEU A 23 6.26 -2.53 19.14
C LEU A 23 7.55 -1.72 19.13
N LEU A 24 7.66 -0.75 18.20
CA LEU A 24 8.82 0.14 18.14
C LEU A 24 8.97 0.95 19.44
N GLY A 25 7.86 1.50 19.95
CA GLY A 25 7.88 2.23 21.23
C GLY A 25 8.30 1.38 22.41
N VAL A 26 7.83 0.14 22.46
CA VAL A 26 8.14 -0.81 23.57
C VAL A 26 9.60 -1.30 23.51
N PHE A 27 10.10 -1.64 22.31
CA PHE A 27 11.45 -2.23 22.17
C PHE A 27 12.56 -1.19 22.03
N CYS A 28 12.31 -0.07 21.36
CA CYS A 28 13.34 0.89 20.96
C CYS A 28 13.16 2.29 21.57
N GLY A 29 12.03 2.53 22.25
CA GLY A 29 11.77 3.78 22.96
C GLY A 29 11.21 4.92 22.12
N GLY A 30 10.99 6.08 22.76
CA GLY A 30 10.26 7.20 22.17
C GLY A 30 11.00 7.91 21.03
N ILE A 31 12.34 7.96 21.06
CA ILE A 31 13.14 8.63 20.02
C ILE A 31 12.99 7.90 18.68
N ALA A 32 13.16 6.58 18.66
CA ALA A 32 13.00 5.77 17.45
C ALA A 32 11.57 5.86 16.89
N THR A 33 10.58 5.89 17.78
CA THR A 33 9.17 6.08 17.39
C THR A 33 8.95 7.45 16.76
N GLY A 34 9.53 8.51 17.32
CA GLY A 34 9.46 9.87 16.78
C GLY A 34 10.08 9.99 15.38
N ILE A 35 11.26 9.37 15.17
CA ILE A 35 11.94 9.33 13.87
C ILE A 35 11.05 8.66 12.80
N TYR A 36 10.46 7.48 13.12
CA TYR A 36 9.56 6.79 12.22
C TYR A 36 8.27 7.58 11.96
N ASP A 37 7.68 8.15 13.02
CA ASP A 37 6.40 8.87 12.92
C ASP A 37 6.53 10.14 12.08
N GLY A 38 7.66 10.85 12.20
CA GLY A 38 8.01 11.96 11.33
C GLY A 38 8.02 11.54 9.85
N ALA A 39 8.71 10.45 9.51
CA ALA A 39 8.73 9.90 8.16
C ALA A 39 7.34 9.48 7.68
N ASN A 40 6.58 8.79 8.54
CA ASN A 40 5.26 8.27 8.22
C ASN A 40 4.22 9.37 7.95
N LYS A 41 4.31 10.52 8.62
CA LYS A 41 3.44 11.69 8.37
C LYS A 41 3.57 12.18 6.93
N PHE A 42 4.79 12.35 6.42
CA PHE A 42 5.00 12.73 5.01
C PHE A 42 4.43 11.69 4.05
N MET A 43 4.69 10.43 4.33
CA MET A 43 4.19 9.35 3.49
C MET A 43 2.66 9.29 3.47
N ASN A 44 2.00 9.54 4.60
CA ASN A 44 0.54 9.58 4.68
C ASN A 44 -0.07 10.73 3.88
N ILE A 45 0.58 11.90 3.83
CA ILE A 45 0.15 13.02 2.97
C ILE A 45 0.20 12.60 1.50
N VAL A 46 1.32 12.02 1.07
CA VAL A 46 1.50 11.53 -0.30
C VAL A 46 0.49 10.43 -0.65
N CYS A 47 0.30 9.46 0.25
CA CYS A 47 -0.71 8.41 0.08
C CYS A 47 -2.13 9.00 -0.04
N SER A 48 -2.44 10.05 0.72
CA SER A 48 -3.75 10.72 0.65
C SER A 48 -3.99 11.37 -0.72
N ILE A 49 -2.97 12.03 -1.27
CA ILE A 49 -3.04 12.63 -2.62
C ILE A 49 -3.27 11.54 -3.68
N LEU A 50 -2.50 10.44 -3.61
CA LEU A 50 -2.64 9.31 -4.53
C LEU A 50 -4.01 8.61 -4.39
N ASN A 51 -4.56 8.55 -3.19
CA ASN A 51 -5.91 8.03 -2.96
C ASN A 51 -7.00 8.90 -3.60
N VAL A 52 -6.87 10.21 -3.55
CA VAL A 52 -7.82 11.13 -4.21
C VAL A 52 -7.84 10.84 -5.71
N LEU A 53 -6.67 10.68 -6.34
CA LEU A 53 -6.58 10.29 -7.75
C LEU A 53 -7.33 8.97 -8.02
N THR A 54 -7.07 7.94 -7.23
CA THR A 54 -7.73 6.63 -7.40
C THR A 54 -9.25 6.73 -7.26
N ARG A 55 -9.73 7.46 -6.25
CA ARG A 55 -11.17 7.64 -6.01
C ARG A 55 -11.87 8.46 -7.10
N THR A 56 -11.20 9.44 -7.68
CA THR A 56 -11.76 10.26 -8.76
C THR A 56 -12.03 9.43 -10.02
N PHE A 57 -11.17 8.46 -10.33
CA PHE A 57 -11.34 7.61 -11.51
C PHE A 57 -12.21 6.38 -11.26
N TYR A 58 -12.49 6.01 -10.01
CA TYR A 58 -13.31 4.86 -9.65
C TYR A 58 -14.67 4.81 -10.36
N PRO A 59 -15.49 5.87 -10.38
CA PRO A 59 -16.80 5.83 -11.05
C PRO A 59 -16.70 5.70 -12.57
N LEU A 60 -15.63 6.18 -13.18
CA LEU A 60 -15.39 6.03 -14.62
C LEU A 60 -15.07 4.56 -14.97
N ILE A 61 -14.24 3.91 -14.17
CA ILE A 61 -13.85 2.51 -14.36
C ILE A 61 -15.02 1.57 -14.10
N SER A 62 -15.80 1.86 -13.06
CA SER A 62 -16.99 1.08 -12.72
C SER A 62 -18.04 1.06 -13.85
N ARG A 63 -18.11 2.11 -14.66
CA ARG A 63 -19.04 2.21 -15.79
C ARG A 63 -18.48 1.66 -17.09
N ARG A 64 -17.17 1.74 -17.31
CA ARG A 64 -16.50 1.36 -18.55
C ARG A 64 -15.20 0.61 -18.24
N GLY A 65 -15.30 -0.69 -18.01
CA GLY A 65 -14.17 -1.56 -17.67
C GLY A 65 -13.03 -1.59 -18.69
N GLU A 66 -13.29 -1.21 -19.93
CA GLU A 66 -12.30 -1.16 -21.02
C GLU A 66 -11.14 -0.21 -20.72
N PHE A 67 -11.38 0.87 -19.96
CA PHE A 67 -10.35 1.85 -19.59
C PHE A 67 -9.46 1.44 -18.42
N PHE A 68 -9.75 0.31 -17.74
CA PHE A 68 -8.99 -0.13 -16.59
C PHE A 68 -7.50 -0.35 -16.91
N GLY A 69 -7.18 -0.92 -18.08
CA GLY A 69 -5.79 -1.16 -18.50
C GLY A 69 -4.99 0.13 -18.70
N LEU A 70 -5.60 1.17 -19.27
CA LEU A 70 -4.97 2.48 -19.44
C LEU A 70 -4.82 3.20 -18.09
N TYR A 71 -5.88 3.20 -17.30
CA TYR A 71 -5.91 3.77 -15.97
C TYR A 71 -4.81 3.19 -15.06
N SER A 72 -4.72 1.86 -14.97
CA SER A 72 -3.72 1.20 -14.11
C SER A 72 -2.30 1.59 -14.51
N LYS A 73 -1.99 1.67 -15.81
CA LYS A 73 -0.69 2.12 -16.30
C LYS A 73 -0.40 3.57 -15.90
N ILE A 74 -1.36 4.47 -16.08
CA ILE A 74 -1.19 5.90 -15.75
C ILE A 74 -0.95 6.07 -14.24
N VAL A 75 -1.77 5.46 -13.40
CA VAL A 75 -1.68 5.65 -11.94
C VAL A 75 -0.42 5.02 -11.38
N ILE A 76 0.01 3.86 -11.91
CA ILE A 76 1.28 3.24 -11.52
C ILE A 76 2.47 4.10 -11.98
N SER A 77 2.43 4.68 -13.18
CA SER A 77 3.49 5.60 -13.65
C SER A 77 3.60 6.84 -12.76
N ILE A 78 2.46 7.41 -12.35
CA ILE A 78 2.43 8.52 -11.39
C ILE A 78 3.02 8.09 -10.04
N ALA A 79 2.69 6.90 -9.56
CA ALA A 79 3.23 6.37 -8.30
C ALA A 79 4.75 6.17 -8.36
N ILE A 80 5.27 5.66 -9.49
CA ILE A 80 6.72 5.51 -9.70
C ILE A 80 7.40 6.89 -9.73
N ALA A 81 6.86 7.84 -10.47
CA ALA A 81 7.39 9.20 -10.51
C ALA A 81 7.40 9.86 -9.13
N THR A 82 6.29 9.74 -8.38
CA THR A 82 6.18 10.24 -7.01
C THR A 82 7.16 9.55 -6.07
N SER A 83 7.36 8.23 -6.19
CA SER A 83 8.34 7.46 -5.42
C SER A 83 9.76 7.97 -5.66
N ILE A 84 10.14 8.21 -6.91
CA ILE A 84 11.45 8.76 -7.28
C ILE A 84 11.63 10.17 -6.71
N VAL A 85 10.64 11.02 -6.88
CA VAL A 85 10.67 12.40 -6.34
C VAL A 85 10.85 12.38 -4.83
N MET A 86 10.08 11.54 -4.11
CA MET A 86 10.17 11.41 -2.65
C MET A 86 11.54 10.86 -2.20
N TRP A 87 12.12 9.93 -2.96
CA TRP A 87 13.45 9.40 -2.66
C TRP A 87 14.53 10.48 -2.67
N PHE A 88 14.52 11.35 -3.70
CA PHE A 88 15.48 12.44 -3.82
C PHE A 88 15.14 13.64 -2.93
N ALA A 89 13.86 13.93 -2.73
CA ALA A 89 13.41 15.03 -1.88
C ALA A 89 13.53 14.73 -0.37
N ALA A 90 13.70 13.47 0.03
CA ALA A 90 13.76 13.05 1.44
C ALA A 90 14.71 13.89 2.30
N PRO A 91 16.00 14.13 1.94
CA PRO A 91 16.90 14.92 2.76
C PRO A 91 16.47 16.40 2.84
N MET A 92 15.92 16.96 1.76
CA MET A 92 15.43 18.33 1.73
C MET A 92 14.21 18.51 2.65
N LEU A 93 13.27 17.54 2.58
CA LEU A 93 12.05 17.56 3.40
C LEU A 93 12.38 17.47 4.90
N VAL A 94 13.33 16.60 5.28
CA VAL A 94 13.73 16.44 6.68
C VAL A 94 14.43 17.70 7.16
N ASN A 95 15.39 18.24 6.41
CA ASN A 95 16.12 19.43 6.80
C ASN A 95 15.26 20.70 6.88
N MET A 96 14.20 20.78 6.05
CA MET A 96 13.34 21.97 6.00
C MET A 96 12.21 21.92 7.03
N LEU A 97 11.68 20.76 7.35
CA LEU A 97 10.44 20.59 8.10
C LEU A 97 10.63 19.90 9.46
N LEU A 98 11.74 19.17 9.65
CA LEU A 98 12.08 18.54 10.92
C LEU A 98 13.34 19.16 11.51
N SER A 99 13.50 19.02 12.84
CA SER A 99 14.75 19.42 13.52
C SER A 99 15.92 18.49 13.13
N PRO A 100 17.17 18.93 13.25
CA PRO A 100 18.36 18.12 12.93
C PRO A 100 18.42 16.76 13.63
N GLU A 101 17.76 16.63 14.78
CA GLU A 101 17.64 15.38 15.54
C GLU A 101 16.90 14.26 14.75
N PHE A 102 16.09 14.63 13.76
CA PHE A 102 15.35 13.71 12.91
C PHE A 102 16.04 13.39 11.57
N ALA A 103 17.33 13.69 11.44
CA ALA A 103 18.09 13.41 10.21
C ALA A 103 18.01 11.94 9.78
N GLU A 104 17.90 11.02 10.73
CA GLU A 104 17.75 9.59 10.48
C GLU A 104 16.41 9.21 9.82
N SER A 105 15.38 10.06 9.91
CA SER A 105 14.09 9.86 9.21
C SER A 105 14.24 9.81 7.69
N VAL A 106 15.33 10.37 7.12
CA VAL A 106 15.64 10.29 5.68
C VAL A 106 15.65 8.84 5.19
N ILE A 107 16.27 7.94 5.97
CA ILE A 107 16.37 6.51 5.61
C ILE A 107 14.96 5.88 5.61
N ALA A 108 14.17 6.17 6.64
CA ALA A 108 12.80 5.69 6.72
C ALA A 108 11.92 6.20 5.55
N ILE A 109 12.02 7.49 5.18
CA ILE A 109 11.32 8.08 4.04
C ILE A 109 11.71 7.38 2.74
N ARG A 110 12.99 7.13 2.51
CA ARG A 110 13.48 6.44 1.31
C ARG A 110 12.91 5.03 1.20
N ILE A 111 12.95 4.24 2.28
CA ILE A 111 12.39 2.89 2.27
C ILE A 111 10.88 2.93 2.03
N LEU A 112 10.17 3.81 2.73
CA LEU A 112 8.73 3.98 2.56
C LEU A 112 8.34 4.50 1.17
N SER A 113 9.19 5.29 0.51
CA SER A 113 8.95 5.77 -0.86
C SER A 113 8.80 4.61 -1.84
N CYS A 114 9.60 3.54 -1.70
CA CYS A 114 9.45 2.34 -2.51
C CYS A 114 8.08 1.66 -2.30
N SER A 115 7.50 1.80 -1.11
CA SER A 115 6.19 1.22 -0.81
C SER A 115 5.02 1.90 -1.51
N LEU A 116 5.19 3.15 -2.02
CA LEU A 116 4.11 3.91 -2.68
C LEU A 116 3.61 3.21 -3.94
N VAL A 117 4.50 2.63 -4.72
CA VAL A 117 4.14 1.90 -5.94
C VAL A 117 3.23 0.73 -5.61
N PHE A 118 3.58 -0.06 -4.60
CA PHE A 118 2.79 -1.21 -4.16
C PHE A 118 1.48 -0.81 -3.51
N TYR A 119 1.47 0.32 -2.78
CA TYR A 119 0.26 0.90 -2.22
C TYR A 119 -0.75 1.28 -3.31
N VAL A 120 -0.29 1.93 -4.37
CA VAL A 120 -1.13 2.30 -5.51
C VAL A 120 -1.58 1.06 -6.29
N MET A 121 -0.70 0.05 -6.46
CA MET A 121 -1.09 -1.23 -7.05
C MET A 121 -2.21 -1.90 -6.25
N ALA A 122 -2.09 -1.96 -4.92
CA ALA A 122 -3.14 -2.51 -4.06
C ALA A 122 -4.46 -1.74 -4.19
N SER A 123 -4.40 -0.41 -4.30
CA SER A 123 -5.58 0.44 -4.49
C SER A 123 -6.21 0.24 -5.88
N ALA A 124 -5.42 0.26 -6.95
CA ALA A 124 -5.91 0.13 -8.32
C ALA A 124 -6.49 -1.27 -8.59
N TYR A 125 -5.75 -2.32 -8.28
CA TYR A 125 -6.20 -3.69 -8.54
C TYR A 125 -7.16 -4.21 -7.47
N GLY A 126 -6.97 -3.84 -6.19
CA GLY A 126 -7.86 -4.23 -5.10
C GLY A 126 -9.18 -3.48 -5.16
N THR A 127 -9.15 -2.15 -5.01
CA THR A 127 -10.37 -1.35 -4.91
C THR A 127 -11.07 -1.19 -6.25
N CYS A 128 -10.34 -0.84 -7.31
CA CYS A 128 -10.97 -0.53 -8.60
C CYS A 128 -11.29 -1.77 -9.45
N ASN A 129 -10.68 -2.91 -9.21
CA ASN A 129 -10.96 -4.13 -9.97
C ASN A 129 -11.72 -5.17 -9.12
N LEU A 130 -11.15 -5.64 -8.01
CA LEU A 130 -11.78 -6.72 -7.23
C LEU A 130 -13.11 -6.31 -6.61
N ILE A 131 -13.27 -5.06 -6.13
CA ILE A 131 -14.55 -4.58 -5.59
C ILE A 131 -15.58 -4.39 -6.71
N VAL A 132 -15.20 -3.81 -7.85
CA VAL A 132 -16.10 -3.65 -9.00
C VAL A 132 -16.61 -5.01 -9.50
N ASN A 133 -15.75 -6.03 -9.50
CA ASN A 133 -16.10 -7.40 -9.89
C ASN A 133 -16.76 -8.21 -8.75
N ARG A 134 -17.21 -7.57 -7.66
CA ARG A 134 -17.87 -8.20 -6.48
C ARG A 134 -17.04 -9.28 -5.80
N ARG A 135 -15.71 -9.22 -5.88
CA ARG A 135 -14.77 -10.16 -5.23
C ARG A 135 -14.18 -9.60 -3.92
N GLU A 136 -14.97 -8.90 -3.15
CA GLU A 136 -14.57 -8.30 -1.87
C GLU A 136 -14.03 -9.31 -0.86
N ARG A 137 -14.55 -10.55 -0.90
CA ARG A 137 -14.07 -11.65 -0.02
C ARG A 137 -12.61 -12.00 -0.27
N VAL A 138 -12.17 -12.00 -1.54
CA VAL A 138 -10.79 -12.30 -1.90
C VAL A 138 -9.86 -11.17 -1.44
N LEU A 139 -10.25 -9.92 -1.67
CA LEU A 139 -9.51 -8.76 -1.19
C LEU A 139 -9.36 -8.80 0.33
N ARG A 140 -10.43 -9.10 1.07
CA ARG A 140 -10.41 -9.24 2.52
C ARG A 140 -9.43 -10.33 2.99
N GLN A 141 -9.50 -11.51 2.38
CA GLN A 141 -8.61 -12.62 2.72
C GLN A 141 -7.14 -12.26 2.49
N LEU A 142 -6.82 -11.64 1.33
CA LEU A 142 -5.49 -11.14 1.04
C LEU A 142 -5.03 -10.08 2.06
N THR A 143 -5.90 -9.12 2.38
CA THR A 143 -5.57 -8.06 3.35
C THR A 143 -5.29 -8.63 4.73
N VAL A 144 -6.14 -9.54 5.23
CA VAL A 144 -5.94 -10.18 6.54
C VAL A 144 -4.68 -11.03 6.53
N LEU A 145 -4.45 -11.84 5.49
CA LEU A 145 -3.25 -12.67 5.37
C LEU A 145 -1.98 -11.83 5.37
N CYS A 146 -1.93 -10.78 4.54
CA CYS A 146 -0.78 -9.86 4.48
C CYS A 146 -0.57 -9.12 5.80
N SER A 147 -1.64 -8.77 6.53
CA SER A 147 -1.55 -8.10 7.82
C SER A 147 -0.98 -9.03 8.91
N VAL A 148 -1.43 -10.29 8.95
CA VAL A 148 -0.91 -11.30 9.88
C VAL A 148 0.55 -11.61 9.60
N LEU A 149 0.90 -11.86 8.33
CA LEU A 149 2.29 -12.10 7.93
C LEU A 149 3.18 -10.87 8.21
N GLY A 150 2.67 -9.67 7.93
CA GLY A 150 3.36 -8.42 8.24
C GLY A 150 3.66 -8.28 9.73
N LEU A 151 2.73 -8.65 10.60
CA LEU A 151 2.94 -8.63 12.05
C LEU A 151 4.03 -9.63 12.50
N PHE A 152 4.02 -10.85 11.96
CA PHE A 152 5.07 -11.84 12.27
C PHE A 152 6.45 -11.38 11.80
N ILE A 153 6.54 -10.71 10.66
CA ILE A 153 7.79 -10.14 10.14
C ILE A 153 8.21 -8.90 10.94
N ALA A 154 7.25 -8.12 11.45
CA ALA A 154 7.53 -6.92 12.23
C ALA A 154 8.35 -7.20 13.50
N VAL A 155 7.99 -8.25 14.25
CA VAL A 155 8.62 -8.54 15.54
C VAL A 155 10.15 -8.67 15.42
N PRO A 156 10.71 -9.57 14.59
CA PRO A 156 12.15 -9.68 14.46
C PRO A 156 12.80 -8.44 13.81
N LEU A 157 12.15 -7.84 12.79
CA LEU A 157 12.72 -6.69 12.11
C LEU A 157 12.80 -5.45 13.02
N VAL A 158 11.78 -5.21 13.84
CA VAL A 158 11.78 -4.09 14.79
C VAL A 158 12.85 -4.32 15.87
N TYR A 159 12.98 -5.55 16.34
CA TYR A 159 13.99 -5.87 17.36
C TYR A 159 15.42 -5.65 16.86
N PHE A 160 15.74 -6.05 15.62
CA PHE A 160 17.11 -5.94 15.08
C PHE A 160 17.41 -4.59 14.41
N TYR A 161 16.42 -3.96 13.76
CA TYR A 161 16.62 -2.77 12.91
C TYR A 161 15.85 -1.54 13.38
N SER A 162 15.20 -1.59 14.54
CA SER A 162 14.50 -0.44 15.13
C SER A 162 13.51 0.21 14.14
N TYR A 163 13.53 1.54 13.97
CA TYR A 163 12.64 2.28 13.07
C TYR A 163 12.78 1.88 11.58
N VAL A 164 13.97 1.46 11.15
CA VAL A 164 14.21 0.93 9.80
C VAL A 164 13.46 -0.38 9.62
N GLY A 165 13.42 -1.23 10.65
CA GLY A 165 12.66 -2.49 10.66
C GLY A 165 11.17 -2.27 10.42
N VAL A 166 10.58 -1.24 11.04
CA VAL A 166 9.17 -0.88 10.78
C VAL A 166 8.96 -0.44 9.33
N ALA A 167 9.84 0.43 8.80
CA ALA A 167 9.75 0.90 7.42
C ALA A 167 9.83 -0.25 6.40
N ILE A 168 10.73 -1.21 6.63
CA ILE A 168 10.87 -2.42 5.81
C ILE A 168 9.62 -3.30 5.92
N THR A 169 9.11 -3.53 7.13
CA THR A 169 7.89 -4.33 7.34
C THR A 169 6.70 -3.76 6.59
N VAL A 170 6.46 -2.45 6.69
CA VAL A 170 5.38 -1.77 5.97
C VAL A 170 5.56 -1.89 4.46
N THR A 171 6.78 -1.76 3.97
CA THR A 171 7.09 -1.91 2.54
C THR A 171 6.82 -3.32 2.04
N ILE A 172 7.26 -4.35 2.78
CA ILE A 172 7.01 -5.76 2.45
C ILE A 172 5.50 -6.06 2.48
N SER A 173 4.79 -5.62 3.52
CA SER A 173 3.35 -5.87 3.65
C SER A 173 2.56 -5.23 2.50
N ARG A 174 2.90 -3.99 2.11
CA ARG A 174 2.32 -3.32 0.95
C ARG A 174 2.68 -4.03 -0.35
N ALA A 175 3.92 -4.52 -0.50
CA ALA A 175 4.35 -5.28 -1.66
C ALA A 175 3.57 -6.59 -1.80
N MET A 176 3.42 -7.35 -0.73
CA MET A 176 2.63 -8.59 -0.71
C MET A 176 1.17 -8.32 -1.09
N LEU A 177 0.55 -7.28 -0.54
CA LEU A 177 -0.84 -6.93 -0.86
C LEU A 177 -0.98 -6.45 -2.30
N GLY A 178 -0.11 -5.55 -2.77
CA GLY A 178 -0.14 -5.00 -4.12
C GLY A 178 0.07 -6.07 -5.20
N LEU A 179 1.08 -6.92 -5.02
CA LEU A 179 1.36 -8.04 -5.91
C LEU A 179 0.27 -9.12 -5.86
N GLY A 180 -0.28 -9.40 -4.66
CA GLY A 180 -1.40 -10.32 -4.50
C GLY A 180 -2.65 -9.86 -5.23
N CYS A 181 -3.04 -8.60 -5.09
CA CYS A 181 -4.17 -8.02 -5.83
C CYS A 181 -3.93 -8.03 -7.35
N TRP A 182 -2.72 -7.73 -7.81
CA TRP A 182 -2.36 -7.79 -9.22
C TRP A 182 -2.44 -9.22 -9.78
N ALA A 183 -1.91 -10.21 -9.06
CA ALA A 183 -1.92 -11.61 -9.49
C ALA A 183 -3.35 -12.14 -9.64
N VAL A 184 -4.21 -11.89 -8.64
CA VAL A 184 -5.64 -12.31 -8.69
C VAL A 184 -6.36 -11.61 -9.84
N SER A 185 -6.16 -10.29 -10.00
CA SER A 185 -6.77 -9.53 -11.09
C SER A 185 -6.39 -10.05 -12.47
N LYS A 186 -5.13 -10.46 -12.66
CA LYS A 186 -4.65 -11.02 -13.93
C LYS A 186 -5.25 -12.38 -14.25
N THR A 187 -5.47 -13.23 -13.25
CA THR A 187 -6.11 -14.54 -13.42
C THR A 187 -7.55 -14.37 -13.88
N ASP A 188 -8.29 -13.43 -13.29
CA ASP A 188 -9.69 -13.14 -13.65
C ASP A 188 -9.84 -12.66 -15.09
N ILE A 189 -8.96 -11.78 -15.53
CA ILE A 189 -8.95 -11.28 -16.91
C ILE A 189 -8.74 -12.44 -17.90
N ASN A 190 -7.82 -13.36 -17.60
CA ASN A 190 -7.55 -14.51 -18.46
C ASN A 190 -8.74 -15.48 -18.54
N ASP A 191 -9.46 -15.68 -17.43
CA ASP A 191 -10.64 -16.55 -17.40
C ASP A 191 -11.81 -15.96 -18.23
N ILE A 192 -12.03 -14.63 -18.15
CA ILE A 192 -13.01 -13.93 -18.98
C ILE A 192 -12.67 -14.05 -20.46
N TYR A 193 -11.39 -13.90 -20.83
CA TYR A 193 -10.95 -14.09 -22.22
C TYR A 193 -11.13 -15.53 -22.74
N LYS A 194 -10.95 -16.54 -21.88
CA LYS A 194 -11.20 -17.95 -22.26
C LYS A 194 -12.69 -18.19 -22.53
N LEU A 195 -13.56 -17.74 -21.62
CA LEU A 195 -15.02 -17.88 -21.78
C LEU A 195 -15.54 -17.16 -23.02
N SER A 196 -15.04 -15.95 -23.29
CA SER A 196 -15.40 -15.18 -24.51
C SER A 196 -14.96 -15.87 -25.79
N ARG A 197 -13.81 -16.56 -25.79
CA ARG A 197 -13.35 -17.35 -26.95
C ARG A 197 -14.15 -18.63 -27.16
N GLU A 198 -14.63 -19.25 -26.09
CA GLU A 198 -15.48 -20.45 -26.19
C GLU A 198 -16.84 -20.11 -26.75
N HIS A 199 -17.45 -18.99 -26.33
CA HIS A 199 -18.70 -18.50 -26.88
C HIS A 199 -18.64 -18.01 -28.35
N ALA A 200 -17.46 -17.58 -28.81
CA ALA A 200 -17.25 -17.16 -30.19
C ALA A 200 -16.99 -18.33 -31.14
N LYS A 201 -16.79 -19.54 -30.61
CA LYS A 201 -16.58 -20.77 -31.40
C LYS A 201 -17.81 -21.69 -31.46
N SER A 202 -18.84 -21.44 -30.64
CA SER A 202 -20.15 -22.10 -30.70
C SER A 202 -21.12 -21.31 -31.55
#